data_7eae9bb9ab8a2af12ca37c4994157bd1
#
_entry.id   7eae9bb9ab8a2af12ca37c4994157bd1
#
_cell.length_a   1.000
_cell.length_b   1.000
_cell.length_c   1.000
_cell.angle_alpha   90.00
_cell.angle_beta   90.00
_cell.angle_gamma   90.00
#
_symmetry.space_group_name_H-M   'P 1'
#
loop_
_entity.id
_entity.type
_entity.pdbx_description
1 polymer ?
#
loop_
_entity_poly.entity_id
_entity_poly.type
_entity_poly.pdbx_seq_one_letter_code
_entity_poly.pdbx_strand_id
1 'polypeptide(L)'
;MKNDFSEIQSEIDAMQPDLVRIRRDLHRHPETGWLEMRTTAILAKELRALGYEIYTGRAVCKEGARLGLPDAQVLAAHAEQALAQGAPEDELTADVRAGVIAILRCGEGPTVAMRFDIDALPMTECPQDAHRPTREGFASVNPGMMHACGHDGHAAIGLGVARILMGHRDVLHGTVKLIFQPAEEGVRGAHAIVENGWLDDADALLALHVAPTGKADDGDVTAGTWGSLATTKYDVAFTGRAAHAGGFPEQGKNALLAAASAALALHAIPRHGGGQSFINVGTLRAGSGRNVVPDYALMQ
;
A
#
# COMPACT_ATOMS: atom_id res chain seq x y z
N MET A 1 -25.18 -29.30 6.59
CA MET A 1 -25.91 -28.16 7.18
C MET A 1 -25.83 -27.02 6.18
N LYS A 2 -26.96 -26.45 5.71
CA LYS A 2 -26.94 -25.18 5.00
C LYS A 2 -26.69 -24.13 6.08
N ASN A 3 -25.54 -23.48 6.07
CA ASN A 3 -25.30 -22.35 6.93
C ASN A 3 -26.30 -21.25 6.53
N ASP A 4 -27.15 -20.85 7.44
CA ASP A 4 -28.00 -19.70 7.24
C ASP A 4 -27.19 -18.44 7.54
N PHE A 5 -26.83 -17.70 6.49
CA PHE A 5 -26.08 -16.45 6.60
C PHE A 5 -26.97 -15.21 6.72
N SER A 6 -28.27 -15.38 6.93
CA SER A 6 -29.22 -14.26 6.98
C SER A 6 -28.98 -13.31 8.16
N GLU A 7 -28.52 -13.84 9.30
CA GLU A 7 -28.14 -13.04 10.47
C GLU A 7 -26.92 -12.19 10.17
N ILE A 8 -25.87 -12.79 9.62
CA ILE A 8 -24.63 -12.08 9.21
C ILE A 8 -24.95 -11.01 8.18
N GLN A 9 -25.85 -11.29 7.21
CA GLN A 9 -26.26 -10.28 6.23
C GLN A 9 -26.93 -9.08 6.89
N SER A 10 -27.80 -9.33 7.87
CA SER A 10 -28.48 -8.26 8.60
C SER A 10 -27.49 -7.40 9.41
N GLU A 11 -26.47 -8.02 10.01
CA GLU A 11 -25.40 -7.30 10.70
C GLU A 11 -24.56 -6.45 9.74
N ILE A 12 -24.24 -6.99 8.54
CA ILE A 12 -23.51 -6.25 7.49
C ILE A 12 -24.34 -5.03 7.05
N ASP A 13 -25.63 -5.21 6.79
CA ASP A 13 -26.51 -4.12 6.37
C ASP A 13 -26.59 -3.02 7.43
N ALA A 14 -26.65 -3.40 8.72
CA ALA A 14 -26.68 -2.46 9.83
C ALA A 14 -25.37 -1.64 9.97
N MET A 15 -24.21 -2.23 9.69
CA MET A 15 -22.91 -1.54 9.82
C MET A 15 -22.49 -0.78 8.55
N GLN A 16 -23.13 -1.03 7.41
CA GLN A 16 -22.77 -0.43 6.12
C GLN A 16 -22.63 1.10 6.15
N PRO A 17 -23.54 1.89 6.76
CA PRO A 17 -23.40 3.34 6.79
C PRO A 17 -22.10 3.79 7.49
N ASP A 18 -21.71 3.10 8.57
CA ASP A 18 -20.48 3.43 9.30
C ASP A 18 -19.22 3.02 8.51
N LEU A 19 -19.24 1.85 7.86
CA LEU A 19 -18.14 1.43 6.98
C LEU A 19 -17.94 2.39 5.80
N VAL A 20 -19.03 2.89 5.21
CA VAL A 20 -18.99 3.91 4.16
C VAL A 20 -18.40 5.21 4.70
N ARG A 21 -18.76 5.64 5.91
CA ARG A 21 -18.19 6.82 6.57
C ARG A 21 -16.68 6.67 6.77
N ILE A 22 -16.25 5.54 7.31
CA ILE A 22 -14.82 5.24 7.53
C ILE A 22 -14.08 5.23 6.19
N ARG A 23 -14.58 4.51 5.19
CA ARG A 23 -14.01 4.46 3.85
C ARG A 23 -13.84 5.86 3.24
N ARG A 24 -14.86 6.73 3.35
CA ARG A 24 -14.80 8.10 2.82
C ARG A 24 -13.82 8.99 3.57
N ASP A 25 -13.67 8.79 4.87
CA ASP A 25 -12.68 9.49 5.68
C ASP A 25 -11.25 9.09 5.28
N LEU A 26 -10.99 7.78 5.10
CA LEU A 26 -9.70 7.29 4.59
C LEU A 26 -9.43 7.78 3.16
N HIS A 27 -10.44 7.76 2.29
CA HIS A 27 -10.33 8.28 0.92
C HIS A 27 -9.92 9.75 0.88
N ARG A 28 -10.48 10.54 1.78
CA ARG A 28 -10.21 11.98 1.89
C ARG A 28 -8.80 12.28 2.37
N HIS A 29 -8.18 11.36 3.14
CA HIS A 29 -6.86 11.53 3.73
C HIS A 29 -5.90 10.40 3.28
N PRO A 30 -5.66 10.27 1.95
CA PRO A 30 -4.85 9.19 1.43
C PRO A 30 -3.39 9.34 1.85
N GLU A 31 -2.77 8.21 2.14
CA GLU A 31 -1.37 8.11 2.55
C GLU A 31 -0.67 7.06 1.68
N THR A 32 0.44 7.41 1.06
CA THR A 32 1.20 6.50 0.18
C THR A 32 2.08 5.54 0.98
N GLY A 33 2.54 4.49 0.32
CA GLY A 33 3.30 3.41 0.95
C GLY A 33 4.40 3.84 1.91
N TRP A 34 4.39 3.30 3.12
CA TRP A 34 5.16 3.61 4.32
C TRP A 34 4.78 4.91 5.04
N LEU A 35 3.80 5.65 4.54
CA LEU A 35 3.28 6.86 5.15
C LEU A 35 1.87 6.67 5.76
N GLU A 36 1.32 5.48 5.79
CA GLU A 36 -0.05 5.15 6.24
C GLU A 36 -0.21 5.26 7.77
N MET A 37 0.26 6.39 8.32
CA MET A 37 0.34 6.61 9.77
C MET A 37 -1.02 6.90 10.39
N ARG A 38 -1.79 7.82 9.78
CA ARG A 38 -3.16 8.14 10.20
C ARG A 38 -4.08 6.94 10.04
N THR A 39 -4.00 6.28 8.89
CA THR A 39 -4.78 5.07 8.58
C THR A 39 -4.49 3.97 9.60
N THR A 40 -3.20 3.71 9.88
CA THR A 40 -2.77 2.75 10.90
C THR A 40 -3.34 3.07 12.28
N ALA A 41 -3.25 4.33 12.71
CA ALA A 41 -3.74 4.75 14.02
C ALA A 41 -5.27 4.60 14.16
N ILE A 42 -6.02 4.97 13.11
CA ILE A 42 -7.49 4.77 13.10
C ILE A 42 -7.83 3.28 13.18
N LEU A 43 -7.19 2.44 12.36
CA LEU A 43 -7.42 1.00 12.35
C LEU A 43 -7.06 0.36 13.70
N ALA A 44 -5.92 0.72 14.29
CA ALA A 44 -5.49 0.21 15.59
C ALA A 44 -6.50 0.57 16.68
N LYS A 45 -6.99 1.81 16.71
CA LYS A 45 -7.99 2.25 17.67
C LYS A 45 -9.31 1.48 17.55
N GLU A 46 -9.85 1.36 16.34
CA GLU A 46 -11.09 0.62 16.08
C GLU A 46 -10.97 -0.85 16.50
N LEU A 47 -9.89 -1.50 16.10
CA LEU A 47 -9.65 -2.92 16.39
C LEU A 47 -9.40 -3.18 17.89
N ARG A 48 -8.69 -2.26 18.57
CA ARG A 48 -8.49 -2.31 20.02
C ARG A 48 -9.81 -2.16 20.78
N ALA A 49 -10.65 -1.23 20.33
CA ALA A 49 -11.99 -1.03 20.91
C ALA A 49 -12.90 -2.27 20.76
N LEU A 50 -12.70 -3.06 19.70
CA LEU A 50 -13.37 -4.34 19.50
C LEU A 50 -12.81 -5.46 20.40
N GLY A 51 -11.64 -5.30 21.01
CA GLY A 51 -11.01 -6.29 21.90
C GLY A 51 -9.99 -7.22 21.23
N TYR A 52 -9.49 -6.86 20.06
CA TYR A 52 -8.38 -7.56 19.41
C TYR A 52 -7.05 -7.33 20.12
N GLU A 53 -6.16 -8.31 20.09
CA GLU A 53 -4.75 -8.15 20.42
C GLU A 53 -4.05 -7.45 19.25
N ILE A 54 -3.48 -6.24 19.47
CA ILE A 54 -3.02 -5.35 18.41
C ILE A 54 -1.51 -5.19 18.42
N TYR A 55 -0.92 -5.30 17.22
CA TYR A 55 0.48 -5.02 16.96
C TYR A 55 0.58 -3.93 15.90
N THR A 56 1.42 -2.91 16.17
CA THR A 56 1.72 -1.79 15.29
C THR A 56 3.23 -1.51 15.27
N GLY A 57 3.67 -0.60 14.43
CA GLY A 57 5.07 -0.15 14.45
C GLY A 57 6.07 -1.23 14.06
N ARG A 58 7.15 -1.34 14.85
CA ARG A 58 8.23 -2.33 14.61
C ARG A 58 7.80 -3.77 14.69
N ALA A 59 6.73 -4.04 15.41
CA ALA A 59 6.20 -5.39 15.55
C ALA A 59 5.59 -5.91 14.26
N VAL A 60 5.14 -5.04 13.34
CA VAL A 60 4.46 -5.45 12.10
C VAL A 60 5.45 -5.81 11.01
N CYS A 61 6.40 -4.92 10.73
CA CYS A 61 7.34 -5.04 9.60
C CYS A 61 8.79 -5.16 10.08
N LYS A 62 9.52 -6.15 9.58
CA LYS A 62 10.95 -6.30 9.84
C LYS A 62 11.73 -5.11 9.31
N GLU A 63 12.55 -4.51 10.18
CA GLU A 63 13.27 -3.26 9.91
C GLU A 63 14.07 -3.30 8.59
N GLY A 64 14.94 -4.28 8.44
CA GLY A 64 15.82 -4.41 7.26
C GLY A 64 15.13 -4.86 5.99
N ALA A 65 13.84 -5.23 6.04
CA ALA A 65 13.08 -5.72 4.90
C ALA A 65 12.12 -4.66 4.31
N ARG A 66 12.06 -3.45 4.88
CA ARG A 66 11.24 -2.34 4.36
C ARG A 66 11.94 -1.65 3.20
N LEU A 67 11.62 -2.07 1.97
CA LEU A 67 12.21 -1.53 0.75
C LEU A 67 11.55 -0.20 0.35
N GLY A 68 12.36 0.76 -0.13
CA GLY A 68 11.86 2.05 -0.62
C GLY A 68 11.25 2.91 0.48
N LEU A 69 11.79 2.85 1.68
CA LEU A 69 11.37 3.69 2.79
C LEU A 69 11.71 5.16 2.48
N PRO A 70 10.77 6.10 2.71
CA PRO A 70 11.04 7.53 2.61
C PRO A 70 12.12 8.00 3.59
N ASP A 71 12.74 9.13 3.27
CA ASP A 71 13.72 9.76 4.18
C ASP A 71 13.10 10.13 5.53
N ALA A 72 13.91 10.14 6.59
CA ALA A 72 13.46 10.42 7.95
C ALA A 72 12.74 11.78 8.08
N GLN A 73 13.13 12.79 7.30
CA GLN A 73 12.46 14.09 7.28
C GLN A 73 11.04 14.00 6.69
N VAL A 74 10.86 13.21 5.64
CA VAL A 74 9.54 12.96 5.02
C VAL A 74 8.64 12.22 6.00
N LEU A 75 9.16 11.19 6.68
CA LEU A 75 8.42 10.44 7.70
C LEU A 75 7.98 11.34 8.85
N ALA A 76 8.87 12.21 9.37
CA ALA A 76 8.55 13.12 10.46
C ALA A 76 7.49 14.16 10.07
N ALA A 77 7.65 14.79 8.89
CA ALA A 77 6.66 15.76 8.38
C ALA A 77 5.28 15.12 8.17
N HIS A 78 5.25 13.87 7.71
CA HIS A 78 3.99 13.16 7.50
C HIS A 78 3.32 12.77 8.83
N ALA A 79 4.09 12.43 9.87
CA ALA A 79 3.56 12.18 11.20
C ALA A 79 2.86 13.44 11.78
N GLU A 80 3.46 14.62 11.61
CA GLU A 80 2.84 15.90 11.98
C GLU A 80 1.55 16.16 11.18
N GLN A 81 1.56 15.86 9.88
CA GLN A 81 0.37 15.97 9.03
C GLN A 81 -0.73 15.02 9.48
N ALA A 82 -0.39 13.76 9.80
CA ALA A 82 -1.35 12.77 10.28
C ALA A 82 -2.06 13.24 11.55
N LEU A 83 -1.31 13.80 12.52
CA LEU A 83 -1.88 14.42 13.73
C LEU A 83 -2.80 15.59 13.39
N ALA A 84 -2.35 16.51 12.54
CA ALA A 84 -3.13 17.67 12.12
C ALA A 84 -4.44 17.27 11.40
N GLN A 85 -4.47 16.11 10.77
CA GLN A 85 -5.63 15.52 10.12
C GLN A 85 -6.48 14.63 11.04
N GLY A 86 -6.20 14.63 12.34
CA GLY A 86 -7.02 13.96 13.35
C GLY A 86 -6.70 12.48 13.54
N ALA A 87 -5.46 12.06 13.29
CA ALA A 87 -5.02 10.75 13.73
C ALA A 87 -5.13 10.64 15.26
N PRO A 88 -5.60 9.50 15.81
CA PRO A 88 -5.60 9.26 17.25
C PRO A 88 -4.19 9.37 17.83
N GLU A 89 -3.94 10.36 18.69
CA GLU A 89 -2.61 10.66 19.22
C GLU A 89 -2.06 9.52 20.10
N ASP A 90 -2.93 8.83 20.81
CA ASP A 90 -2.63 7.68 21.66
C ASP A 90 -2.20 6.43 20.87
N GLU A 91 -2.52 6.34 19.59
CA GLU A 91 -2.10 5.28 18.68
C GLU A 91 -0.92 5.69 17.78
N LEU A 92 -0.61 6.99 17.68
CA LEU A 92 0.58 7.51 17.02
C LEU A 92 1.76 7.50 18.00
N THR A 93 2.39 6.34 18.16
CA THR A 93 3.61 6.23 18.99
C THR A 93 4.80 6.89 18.33
N ALA A 94 5.86 7.19 19.10
CA ALA A 94 7.13 7.75 18.59
C ALA A 94 7.81 6.88 17.51
N ASP A 95 7.38 5.64 17.36
CA ASP A 95 7.82 4.69 16.34
C ASP A 95 6.73 4.55 15.26
N VAL A 96 6.30 5.69 14.71
CA VAL A 96 5.19 5.79 13.74
C VAL A 96 5.55 5.01 12.48
N ARG A 97 5.08 3.78 12.42
CA ARG A 97 5.25 2.87 11.29
C ARG A 97 3.91 2.35 10.86
N ALA A 98 3.72 2.28 9.57
CA ALA A 98 2.49 1.84 8.97
C ALA A 98 2.24 0.33 9.14
N GLY A 99 0.95 -0.02 9.20
CA GLY A 99 0.46 -1.38 9.26
C GLY A 99 -0.04 -1.82 10.64
N VAL A 100 -1.02 -2.72 10.62
CA VAL A 100 -1.62 -3.30 11.84
C VAL A 100 -1.74 -4.81 11.67
N ILE A 101 -1.38 -5.56 12.71
CA ILE A 101 -1.77 -6.96 12.88
C ILE A 101 -2.73 -7.03 14.06
N ALA A 102 -3.92 -7.56 13.82
CA ALA A 102 -4.92 -7.78 14.84
C ALA A 102 -5.19 -9.29 15.00
N ILE A 103 -5.10 -9.80 16.23
CA ILE A 103 -5.25 -11.22 16.50
C ILE A 103 -6.50 -11.46 17.35
N LEU A 104 -7.31 -12.39 16.89
CA LEU A 104 -8.45 -12.94 17.62
C LEU A 104 -8.16 -14.42 17.94
N ARG A 105 -8.07 -14.74 19.24
CA ARG A 105 -7.86 -16.12 19.71
C ARG A 105 -9.18 -16.71 20.18
N CYS A 106 -9.57 -17.83 19.58
CA CYS A 106 -10.83 -18.55 19.84
C CYS A 106 -10.59 -20.00 20.33
N GLY A 107 -9.47 -20.24 21.02
CA GLY A 107 -9.11 -21.57 21.52
C GLY A 107 -8.24 -22.37 20.55
N GLU A 108 -8.26 -23.70 20.70
CA GLU A 108 -7.50 -24.60 19.82
C GLU A 108 -8.12 -24.67 18.41
N GLY A 109 -7.27 -24.79 17.40
CA GLY A 109 -7.71 -24.89 16.01
C GLY A 109 -6.72 -24.24 15.04
N PRO A 110 -7.07 -24.15 13.76
CA PRO A 110 -6.19 -23.59 12.73
C PRO A 110 -5.97 -22.08 12.90
N THR A 111 -4.87 -21.61 12.36
CA THR A 111 -4.58 -20.17 12.21
C THR A 111 -4.92 -19.73 10.80
N VAL A 112 -5.88 -18.81 10.67
CA VAL A 112 -6.27 -18.22 9.39
C VAL A 112 -5.86 -16.75 9.38
N ALA A 113 -5.05 -16.37 8.39
CA ALA A 113 -4.69 -14.99 8.14
C ALA A 113 -5.60 -14.37 7.06
N MET A 114 -5.98 -13.11 7.24
CA MET A 114 -6.74 -12.32 6.24
C MET A 114 -6.02 -11.01 5.98
N ARG A 115 -5.78 -10.69 4.71
CA ARG A 115 -4.98 -9.52 4.30
C ARG A 115 -5.83 -8.45 3.63
N PHE A 116 -5.63 -7.22 4.06
CA PHE A 116 -6.21 -5.98 3.55
C PHE A 116 -5.09 -4.95 3.37
N ASP A 117 -4.83 -4.51 2.16
CA ASP A 117 -3.89 -3.41 1.93
C ASP A 117 -4.51 -2.05 2.24
N ILE A 118 -3.66 -1.05 2.56
CA ILE A 118 -4.16 0.21 3.10
C ILE A 118 -3.49 1.47 2.51
N ASP A 119 -2.54 1.33 1.61
CA ASP A 119 -1.82 2.46 1.01
C ASP A 119 -2.52 3.07 -0.19
N ALA A 120 -2.21 4.34 -0.46
CA ALA A 120 -2.68 5.10 -1.61
C ALA A 120 -1.60 5.23 -2.69
N LEU A 121 -1.99 5.78 -3.84
CA LEU A 121 -1.10 6.05 -4.96
C LEU A 121 -0.63 7.51 -5.00
N PRO A 122 0.62 7.77 -5.44
CA PRO A 122 1.13 9.13 -5.65
C PRO A 122 0.60 9.71 -6.97
N MET A 123 -0.68 10.05 -7.00
CA MET A 123 -1.36 10.65 -8.16
C MET A 123 -2.41 11.67 -7.73
N THR A 124 -2.66 12.66 -8.57
CA THR A 124 -3.66 13.69 -8.31
C THR A 124 -5.05 13.19 -8.64
N GLU A 125 -5.97 13.34 -7.70
CA GLU A 125 -7.38 13.01 -7.90
C GLU A 125 -8.07 14.00 -8.82
N CYS A 126 -9.06 13.52 -9.58
CA CYS A 126 -9.80 14.33 -10.54
C CYS A 126 -10.66 15.39 -9.81
N PRO A 127 -10.48 16.71 -10.11
CA PRO A 127 -11.21 17.78 -9.44
C PRO A 127 -12.59 18.07 -10.06
N GLN A 128 -13.02 17.33 -11.07
CA GLN A 128 -14.26 17.61 -11.81
C GLN A 128 -15.48 17.03 -11.07
N ASP A 129 -16.63 17.70 -11.14
CA ASP A 129 -17.89 17.27 -10.55
C ASP A 129 -18.43 15.94 -11.11
N ALA A 130 -17.95 15.51 -12.29
CA ALA A 130 -18.25 14.18 -12.81
C ALA A 130 -17.65 13.07 -11.93
N HIS A 131 -16.56 13.37 -11.20
CA HIS A 131 -15.94 12.46 -10.25
C HIS A 131 -16.71 12.45 -8.94
N ARG A 132 -17.21 11.27 -8.55
CA ARG A 132 -18.10 11.14 -7.39
C ARG A 132 -17.49 11.64 -6.08
N PRO A 133 -16.24 11.34 -5.71
CA PRO A 133 -15.62 11.86 -4.50
C PRO A 133 -15.63 13.40 -4.43
N THR A 134 -15.31 14.05 -5.55
CA THR A 134 -15.34 15.52 -5.66
C THR A 134 -16.75 16.07 -5.46
N ARG A 135 -17.72 15.51 -6.17
CA ARG A 135 -19.13 15.95 -6.10
C ARG A 135 -19.73 15.73 -4.71
N GLU A 136 -19.38 14.64 -4.04
CA GLU A 136 -19.92 14.29 -2.71
C GLU A 136 -19.04 14.78 -1.55
N GLY A 137 -17.97 15.53 -1.82
CA GLY A 137 -17.16 16.23 -0.81
C GLY A 137 -16.20 15.36 0.01
N PHE A 138 -15.81 14.17 -0.51
CA PHE A 138 -14.84 13.31 0.14
C PHE A 138 -13.57 13.03 -0.71
N ALA A 139 -13.34 13.82 -1.76
CA ALA A 139 -12.08 13.77 -2.51
C ALA A 139 -10.87 14.09 -1.63
N SER A 140 -9.71 13.63 -2.07
CA SER A 140 -8.44 13.81 -1.37
C SER A 140 -8.15 15.26 -1.01
N VAL A 141 -7.78 15.51 0.24
CA VAL A 141 -7.24 16.78 0.73
C VAL A 141 -5.71 16.81 0.72
N ASN A 142 -5.07 15.70 0.36
CA ASN A 142 -3.61 15.56 0.27
C ASN A 142 -3.18 15.69 -1.20
N PRO A 143 -2.63 16.85 -1.62
CA PRO A 143 -2.25 17.07 -3.02
C PRO A 143 -1.28 15.99 -3.53
N GLY A 144 -1.57 15.44 -4.71
CA GLY A 144 -0.73 14.43 -5.34
C GLY A 144 -0.84 13.02 -4.73
N MET A 145 -1.86 12.76 -3.91
CA MET A 145 -2.17 11.44 -3.35
C MET A 145 -3.65 11.11 -3.56
N MET A 146 -3.97 9.86 -3.89
CA MET A 146 -5.33 9.39 -4.11
C MET A 146 -5.45 7.89 -3.85
N HIS A 147 -6.55 7.44 -3.26
CA HIS A 147 -6.92 6.03 -3.23
C HIS A 147 -7.55 5.58 -4.56
N ALA A 148 -6.70 5.45 -5.61
CA ALA A 148 -7.16 5.04 -6.93
C ALA A 148 -7.28 3.53 -7.09
N CYS A 149 -6.63 2.74 -6.23
CA CYS A 149 -6.69 1.27 -6.23
C CYS A 149 -7.80 0.71 -5.32
N GLY A 150 -8.42 1.56 -4.48
CA GLY A 150 -9.54 1.16 -3.61
C GLY A 150 -9.15 0.58 -2.26
N HIS A 151 -7.89 0.76 -1.83
CA HIS A 151 -7.42 0.22 -0.54
C HIS A 151 -8.10 0.87 0.68
N ASP A 152 -8.67 2.07 0.55
CA ASP A 152 -9.59 2.67 1.51
C ASP A 152 -10.84 1.80 1.74
N GLY A 153 -11.32 1.17 0.66
CA GLY A 153 -12.40 0.17 0.71
C GLY A 153 -11.95 -1.12 1.38
N HIS A 154 -10.72 -1.60 1.08
CA HIS A 154 -10.19 -2.81 1.70
C HIS A 154 -10.02 -2.63 3.22
N ALA A 155 -9.51 -1.49 3.68
CA ALA A 155 -9.41 -1.16 5.09
C ALA A 155 -10.79 -1.17 5.78
N ALA A 156 -11.80 -0.55 5.17
CA ALA A 156 -13.17 -0.56 5.69
C ALA A 156 -13.78 -1.96 5.71
N ILE A 157 -13.59 -2.77 4.66
CA ILE A 157 -14.02 -4.18 4.62
C ILE A 157 -13.34 -4.97 5.74
N GLY A 158 -12.02 -4.79 5.95
CA GLY A 158 -11.27 -5.42 7.03
C GLY A 158 -11.85 -5.12 8.41
N LEU A 159 -12.28 -3.87 8.66
CA LEU A 159 -12.98 -3.52 9.89
C LEU A 159 -14.37 -4.16 9.99
N GLY A 160 -15.11 -4.26 8.89
CA GLY A 160 -16.38 -4.98 8.85
C GLY A 160 -16.20 -6.46 9.19
N VAL A 161 -15.22 -7.12 8.59
CA VAL A 161 -14.83 -8.51 8.91
C VAL A 161 -14.45 -8.64 10.38
N ALA A 162 -13.66 -7.71 10.93
CA ALA A 162 -13.29 -7.72 12.33
C ALA A 162 -14.51 -7.65 13.27
N ARG A 163 -15.50 -6.82 12.96
CA ARG A 163 -16.74 -6.68 13.74
C ARG A 163 -17.55 -7.98 13.74
N ILE A 164 -17.74 -8.58 12.57
CA ILE A 164 -18.46 -9.87 12.43
C ILE A 164 -17.76 -10.98 13.20
N LEU A 165 -16.45 -11.16 12.99
CA LEU A 165 -15.68 -12.21 13.65
C LEU A 165 -15.70 -12.05 15.18
N MET A 166 -15.63 -10.83 15.69
CA MET A 166 -15.71 -10.57 17.12
C MET A 166 -17.10 -10.85 17.68
N GLY A 167 -18.16 -10.49 16.96
CA GLY A 167 -19.54 -10.78 17.34
C GLY A 167 -19.84 -12.30 17.45
N HIS A 168 -19.16 -13.07 16.60
CA HIS A 168 -19.36 -14.53 16.52
C HIS A 168 -18.21 -15.34 17.17
N ARG A 169 -17.33 -14.71 17.97
CA ARG A 169 -16.14 -15.35 18.53
C ARG A 169 -16.40 -16.65 19.28
N ASP A 170 -17.55 -16.79 19.92
CA ASP A 170 -17.88 -17.93 20.77
C ASP A 170 -18.16 -19.22 19.96
N VAL A 171 -18.39 -19.10 18.65
CA VAL A 171 -18.59 -20.22 17.73
C VAL A 171 -17.36 -20.48 16.84
N LEU A 172 -16.33 -19.63 16.95
CA LEU A 172 -15.08 -19.79 16.22
C LEU A 172 -14.08 -20.66 17.01
N HIS A 173 -13.19 -21.31 16.30
CA HIS A 173 -12.09 -22.09 16.85
C HIS A 173 -10.77 -21.68 16.16
N GLY A 174 -9.66 -21.80 16.91
CA GLY A 174 -8.35 -21.44 16.39
C GLY A 174 -8.01 -19.96 16.52
N THR A 175 -7.24 -19.45 15.61
CA THR A 175 -6.76 -18.06 15.61
C THR A 175 -7.05 -17.37 14.28
N VAL A 176 -7.56 -16.14 14.34
CA VAL A 176 -7.67 -15.30 13.16
C VAL A 176 -6.66 -14.15 13.29
N LYS A 177 -5.86 -13.94 12.24
CA LYS A 177 -4.96 -12.80 12.10
C LYS A 177 -5.47 -11.88 11.00
N LEU A 178 -5.86 -10.65 11.35
CA LEU A 178 -6.20 -9.62 10.37
C LEU A 178 -4.95 -8.78 10.13
N ILE A 179 -4.51 -8.72 8.89
CA ILE A 179 -3.28 -8.07 8.45
C ILE A 179 -3.67 -6.85 7.61
N PHE A 180 -3.55 -5.65 8.17
CA PHE A 180 -3.70 -4.40 7.45
C PHE A 180 -2.33 -4.00 6.92
N GLN A 181 -2.08 -4.39 5.66
CA GLN A 181 -0.76 -4.33 5.05
C GLN A 181 -0.45 -2.94 4.48
N PRO A 182 0.64 -2.30 4.91
CA PRO A 182 1.12 -1.06 4.28
C PRO A 182 1.89 -1.36 2.99
N ALA A 183 2.14 -0.31 2.20
CA ALA A 183 3.05 -0.31 1.05
C ALA A 183 2.86 -1.50 0.09
N GLU A 184 1.62 -1.80 -0.27
CA GLU A 184 1.30 -2.79 -1.31
C GLU A 184 1.75 -2.27 -2.67
N GLU A 185 1.47 -1.01 -2.94
CA GLU A 185 1.86 -0.34 -4.18
C GLU A 185 3.39 -0.36 -4.33
N GLY A 186 3.80 -1.05 -5.35
CA GLY A 186 5.21 -1.31 -5.53
C GLY A 186 5.72 -2.62 -4.90
N VAL A 187 4.85 -3.50 -4.37
CA VAL A 187 5.17 -4.86 -3.91
C VAL A 187 6.25 -4.85 -2.81
N ARG A 188 6.01 -4.14 -1.70
CA ARG A 188 7.03 -3.91 -0.66
C ARG A 188 6.61 -4.39 0.73
N GLY A 189 5.38 -4.04 1.16
CA GLY A 189 4.94 -4.25 2.54
C GLY A 189 4.77 -5.71 2.92
N ALA A 190 4.20 -6.53 2.03
CA ALA A 190 4.02 -7.96 2.28
C ALA A 190 5.34 -8.66 2.60
N HIS A 191 6.41 -8.35 1.86
CA HIS A 191 7.74 -8.90 2.12
C HIS A 191 8.21 -8.61 3.55
N ALA A 192 8.07 -7.38 4.02
CA ALA A 192 8.50 -6.98 5.36
C ALA A 192 7.68 -7.66 6.48
N ILE A 193 6.39 -7.94 6.23
CA ILE A 193 5.51 -8.67 7.16
C ILE A 193 5.89 -10.16 7.22
N VAL A 194 6.11 -10.81 6.07
CA VAL A 194 6.54 -12.21 5.97
C VAL A 194 7.89 -12.41 6.64
N GLU A 195 8.87 -11.56 6.33
CA GLU A 195 10.19 -11.60 6.96
C GLU A 195 10.16 -11.38 8.48
N ASN A 196 9.08 -10.82 9.01
CA ASN A 196 8.87 -10.68 10.45
C ASN A 196 8.18 -11.90 11.10
N GLY A 197 7.88 -12.94 10.32
CA GLY A 197 7.36 -14.23 10.82
C GLY A 197 5.84 -14.27 11.04
N TRP A 198 5.08 -13.25 10.61
CA TRP A 198 3.64 -13.20 10.91
C TRP A 198 2.80 -14.29 10.23
N LEU A 199 3.34 -14.93 9.18
CA LEU A 199 2.66 -16.01 8.46
C LEU A 199 3.24 -17.40 8.72
N ASP A 200 4.26 -17.54 9.58
CA ASP A 200 4.97 -18.80 9.79
C ASP A 200 4.07 -19.90 10.38
N ASP A 201 3.06 -19.51 11.15
CA ASP A 201 2.09 -20.40 11.79
C ASP A 201 0.69 -20.35 11.13
N ALA A 202 0.56 -19.73 9.97
CA ALA A 202 -0.72 -19.63 9.27
C ALA A 202 -0.99 -20.89 8.43
N ASP A 203 -2.11 -21.58 8.72
CA ASP A 203 -2.58 -22.72 7.93
C ASP A 203 -3.24 -22.29 6.61
N ALA A 204 -3.80 -21.07 6.58
CA ALA A 204 -4.42 -20.49 5.40
C ALA A 204 -4.29 -18.97 5.39
N LEU A 205 -4.18 -18.40 4.16
CA LEU A 205 -4.20 -16.96 3.93
C LEU A 205 -5.31 -16.63 2.92
N LEU A 206 -6.18 -15.70 3.30
CA LEU A 206 -7.20 -15.12 2.44
C LEU A 206 -6.82 -13.66 2.16
N ALA A 207 -7.02 -13.21 0.93
CA ALA A 207 -6.88 -11.82 0.54
C ALA A 207 -8.03 -11.44 -0.40
N LEU A 208 -8.36 -10.17 -0.43
CA LEU A 208 -9.33 -9.63 -1.38
C LEU A 208 -8.76 -8.42 -2.11
N HIS A 209 -9.32 -8.14 -3.25
CA HIS A 209 -9.09 -6.89 -3.96
C HIS A 209 -10.35 -6.47 -4.71
N VAL A 210 -10.77 -5.19 -4.56
CA VAL A 210 -11.83 -4.63 -5.40
C VAL A 210 -11.31 -4.52 -6.83
N ALA A 211 -12.08 -5.03 -7.80
CA ALA A 211 -11.64 -5.08 -9.19
C ALA A 211 -12.43 -4.08 -10.04
N PRO A 212 -11.83 -2.96 -10.47
CA PRO A 212 -12.48 -1.99 -11.36
C PRO A 212 -12.45 -2.47 -12.82
N THR A 213 -12.80 -3.73 -13.08
CA THR A 213 -12.56 -4.34 -14.40
C THR A 213 -13.59 -3.95 -15.47
N GLY A 214 -14.69 -3.27 -15.09
CA GLY A 214 -15.78 -2.94 -16.03
C GLY A 214 -16.39 -4.13 -16.77
N LYS A 215 -16.07 -5.37 -16.36
CA LYS A 215 -16.53 -6.63 -16.92
C LYS A 215 -17.37 -7.47 -15.97
N ALA A 216 -17.39 -7.09 -14.69
CA ALA A 216 -18.21 -7.69 -13.66
C ALA A 216 -19.35 -6.76 -13.32
N ASP A 217 -20.52 -7.26 -13.06
CA ASP A 217 -21.65 -6.49 -12.53
C ASP A 217 -21.38 -6.13 -11.06
N ASP A 218 -22.01 -5.06 -10.57
CA ASP A 218 -21.91 -4.68 -9.16
C ASP A 218 -22.37 -5.85 -8.28
N GLY A 219 -21.49 -6.27 -7.37
CA GLY A 219 -21.76 -7.39 -6.47
C GLY A 219 -21.18 -8.73 -6.88
N ASP A 220 -20.57 -8.83 -8.07
CA ASP A 220 -19.86 -10.05 -8.49
C ASP A 220 -18.62 -10.29 -7.61
N VAL A 221 -18.47 -11.54 -7.19
CA VAL A 221 -17.31 -12.01 -6.44
C VAL A 221 -16.58 -13.10 -7.24
N THR A 222 -15.35 -12.82 -7.65
CA THR A 222 -14.46 -13.80 -8.26
C THR A 222 -13.73 -14.57 -7.17
N ALA A 223 -13.85 -15.88 -7.16
CA ALA A 223 -13.31 -16.73 -6.09
C ALA A 223 -11.76 -16.77 -6.03
N GLY A 224 -11.08 -16.30 -7.05
CA GLY A 224 -9.62 -16.19 -7.08
C GLY A 224 -9.10 -15.78 -8.44
N THR A 225 -7.86 -15.31 -8.47
CA THR A 225 -7.13 -14.97 -9.68
C THR A 225 -5.78 -15.67 -9.69
N TRP A 226 -5.25 -15.90 -10.88
CA TRP A 226 -3.93 -16.50 -11.08
C TRP A 226 -3.18 -15.77 -12.20
N GLY A 227 -1.87 -16.01 -12.28
CA GLY A 227 -1.03 -15.43 -13.34
C GLY A 227 -0.54 -14.02 -13.03
N SER A 228 -0.51 -13.64 -11.76
CA SER A 228 0.14 -12.40 -11.34
C SER A 228 1.62 -12.40 -11.71
N LEU A 229 2.12 -11.24 -12.18
CA LEU A 229 3.51 -11.09 -12.59
C LEU A 229 4.42 -10.93 -11.37
N ALA A 230 5.56 -11.65 -11.39
CA ALA A 230 6.67 -11.34 -10.50
C ALA A 230 7.32 -10.02 -10.93
N THR A 231 7.85 -9.27 -9.98
CA THR A 231 8.56 -8.01 -10.25
C THR A 231 9.93 -7.98 -9.58
N THR A 232 10.91 -7.40 -10.27
CA THR A 232 12.22 -7.05 -9.71
C THR A 232 12.49 -5.58 -10.04
N LYS A 233 12.94 -4.81 -9.06
CA LYS A 233 13.23 -3.38 -9.19
C LYS A 233 14.71 -3.14 -9.10
N TYR A 234 15.21 -2.24 -9.94
CA TYR A 234 16.61 -1.87 -10.00
C TYR A 234 16.76 -0.36 -9.94
N ASP A 235 17.71 0.09 -9.12
CA ASP A 235 18.26 1.43 -9.14
C ASP A 235 19.62 1.37 -9.83
N VAL A 236 19.75 2.07 -10.95
CA VAL A 236 20.98 2.05 -11.77
C VAL A 236 21.62 3.42 -11.77
N ALA A 237 22.72 3.56 -11.07
CA ALA A 237 23.52 4.78 -11.03
C ALA A 237 24.58 4.78 -12.13
N PHE A 238 24.67 5.88 -12.88
CA PHE A 238 25.70 6.14 -13.86
C PHE A 238 26.61 7.24 -13.33
N THR A 239 27.90 6.93 -13.20
CA THR A 239 28.92 7.89 -12.76
C THR A 239 29.82 8.27 -13.92
N GLY A 240 29.91 9.56 -14.17
CA GLY A 240 30.73 10.15 -15.23
C GLY A 240 31.79 11.11 -14.69
N ARG A 241 32.06 12.17 -15.46
CA ARG A 241 32.96 13.26 -15.08
C ARG A 241 32.41 14.59 -15.62
N ALA A 242 32.23 15.58 -14.74
CA ALA A 242 31.83 16.92 -15.15
C ALA A 242 32.92 17.62 -15.99
N ALA A 243 32.47 18.44 -16.92
CA ALA A 243 33.32 19.35 -17.69
C ALA A 243 32.48 20.53 -18.18
N HIS A 244 33.15 21.63 -18.57
CA HIS A 244 32.45 22.75 -19.20
C HIS A 244 32.05 22.39 -20.63
N ALA A 245 30.76 22.32 -20.92
CA ALA A 245 30.23 21.78 -22.17
C ALA A 245 30.65 22.57 -23.44
N GLY A 246 30.95 23.87 -23.32
CA GLY A 246 31.41 24.69 -24.43
C GLY A 246 32.92 24.95 -24.46
N GLY A 247 33.64 24.73 -23.35
CA GLY A 247 35.06 25.02 -23.25
C GLY A 247 35.95 23.78 -23.39
N PHE A 248 35.59 22.70 -22.68
CA PHE A 248 36.42 21.49 -22.63
C PHE A 248 35.54 20.23 -22.60
N PRO A 249 34.62 20.04 -23.56
CA PRO A 249 33.69 18.92 -23.55
C PRO A 249 34.38 17.56 -23.61
N GLU A 250 35.56 17.48 -24.25
CA GLU A 250 36.38 16.26 -24.39
C GLU A 250 36.94 15.75 -23.04
N GLN A 251 36.96 16.58 -22.02
CA GLN A 251 37.37 16.19 -20.67
C GLN A 251 36.22 15.56 -19.87
N GLY A 252 35.00 15.69 -20.34
CA GLY A 252 33.81 15.15 -19.68
C GLY A 252 33.53 13.67 -19.98
N LYS A 253 32.80 13.01 -19.10
CA LYS A 253 32.16 11.72 -19.35
C LYS A 253 30.66 11.87 -19.03
N ASN A 254 29.83 11.84 -20.07
CA ASN A 254 28.41 12.20 -19.95
C ASN A 254 27.56 11.04 -19.42
N ALA A 255 27.23 11.07 -18.13
CA ALA A 255 26.39 10.08 -17.47
C ALA A 255 24.93 10.10 -17.98
N LEU A 256 24.40 11.27 -18.36
CA LEU A 256 23.04 11.40 -18.90
C LEU A 256 22.89 10.63 -20.22
N LEU A 257 23.83 10.80 -21.15
CA LEU A 257 23.78 10.09 -22.43
C LEU A 257 23.95 8.58 -22.26
N ALA A 258 24.78 8.15 -21.31
CA ALA A 258 24.91 6.73 -20.98
C ALA A 258 23.59 6.15 -20.45
N ALA A 259 22.93 6.83 -19.52
CA ALA A 259 21.66 6.42 -18.97
C ALA A 259 20.52 6.44 -20.01
N ALA A 260 20.47 7.46 -20.86
CA ALA A 260 19.48 7.53 -21.94
C ALA A 260 19.65 6.40 -22.95
N SER A 261 20.89 6.08 -23.34
CA SER A 261 21.19 4.95 -24.23
C SER A 261 20.81 3.62 -23.57
N ALA A 262 21.09 3.44 -22.28
CA ALA A 262 20.70 2.25 -21.54
C ALA A 262 19.18 2.10 -21.48
N ALA A 263 18.42 3.18 -21.23
CA ALA A 263 16.97 3.16 -21.22
C ALA A 263 16.38 2.69 -22.56
N LEU A 264 16.89 3.21 -23.68
CA LEU A 264 16.45 2.78 -25.01
C LEU A 264 16.82 1.31 -25.29
N ALA A 265 18.01 0.88 -24.90
CA ALA A 265 18.46 -0.50 -25.08
C ALA A 265 17.61 -1.48 -24.25
N LEU A 266 17.26 -1.16 -23.02
CA LEU A 266 16.37 -1.96 -22.15
C LEU A 266 14.98 -2.11 -22.79
N HIS A 267 14.40 -1.03 -23.31
CA HIS A 267 13.11 -1.08 -23.98
C HIS A 267 13.15 -1.83 -25.32
N ALA A 268 14.31 -1.96 -25.95
CA ALA A 268 14.50 -2.73 -27.18
C ALA A 268 14.63 -4.25 -26.94
N ILE A 269 14.74 -4.71 -25.69
CA ILE A 269 14.78 -6.15 -25.37
C ILE A 269 13.48 -6.79 -25.78
N PRO A 270 13.49 -7.81 -26.68
CA PRO A 270 12.29 -8.46 -27.13
C PRO A 270 11.60 -9.23 -26.00
N ARG A 271 10.29 -9.30 -26.06
CA ARG A 271 9.50 -10.09 -25.10
C ARG A 271 9.77 -11.57 -25.28
N HIS A 272 9.77 -12.32 -24.18
CA HIS A 272 10.02 -13.76 -24.22
C HIS A 272 8.81 -14.53 -24.74
N GLY A 273 9.04 -15.48 -25.68
CA GLY A 273 7.95 -16.26 -26.30
C GLY A 273 7.30 -17.30 -25.38
N GLY A 274 7.95 -17.67 -24.29
CA GLY A 274 7.46 -18.65 -23.30
C GLY A 274 6.64 -18.08 -22.15
N GLY A 275 6.37 -16.75 -22.14
CA GLY A 275 5.61 -16.12 -21.09
C GLY A 275 5.57 -14.60 -21.22
N GLN A 276 4.79 -13.95 -20.36
CA GLN A 276 4.73 -12.50 -20.33
C GLN A 276 5.97 -11.94 -19.61
N SER A 277 6.68 -11.02 -20.25
CA SER A 277 7.80 -10.29 -19.68
C SER A 277 7.72 -8.82 -20.08
N PHE A 278 7.97 -7.95 -19.12
CA PHE A 278 7.91 -6.51 -19.29
C PHE A 278 9.15 -5.87 -18.68
N ILE A 279 9.66 -4.81 -19.32
CA ILE A 279 10.70 -3.94 -18.76
C ILE A 279 10.15 -2.52 -18.85
N ASN A 280 10.24 -1.79 -17.75
CA ASN A 280 9.87 -0.40 -17.70
C ASN A 280 10.98 0.42 -17.06
N VAL A 281 11.34 1.55 -17.67
CA VAL A 281 12.13 2.60 -17.04
C VAL A 281 11.15 3.67 -16.57
N GLY A 282 10.93 3.72 -15.27
CA GLY A 282 9.93 4.59 -14.65
C GLY A 282 10.44 6.01 -14.42
N THR A 283 11.71 6.16 -14.05
CA THR A 283 12.32 7.48 -13.83
C THR A 283 13.74 7.54 -14.40
N LEU A 284 14.13 8.74 -14.85
CA LEU A 284 15.52 9.08 -15.21
C LEU A 284 15.79 10.51 -14.77
N ARG A 285 16.75 10.67 -13.86
CA ARG A 285 17.20 11.97 -13.34
C ARG A 285 18.68 12.14 -13.62
N ALA A 286 19.09 13.26 -14.20
CA ALA A 286 20.47 13.49 -14.55
C ALA A 286 20.80 14.98 -14.69
N GLY A 287 22.07 15.32 -14.42
CA GLY A 287 22.67 16.63 -14.68
C GLY A 287 22.29 17.69 -13.65
N SER A 288 23.06 18.79 -13.65
CA SER A 288 22.94 19.92 -12.73
C SER A 288 22.81 21.28 -13.41
N GLY A 289 23.17 21.40 -14.70
CA GLY A 289 23.16 22.66 -15.43
C GLY A 289 23.33 22.51 -16.92
N ARG A 290 22.88 23.52 -17.69
CA ARG A 290 22.84 23.50 -19.16
C ARG A 290 24.24 23.51 -19.82
N ASN A 291 25.22 24.06 -19.13
CA ASN A 291 26.60 24.25 -19.61
C ASN A 291 27.61 23.27 -18.96
N VAL A 292 27.13 22.23 -18.30
CA VAL A 292 27.94 21.20 -17.63
C VAL A 292 27.66 19.86 -18.28
N VAL A 293 28.71 19.12 -18.63
CA VAL A 293 28.62 17.69 -18.99
C VAL A 293 28.19 16.94 -17.73
N PRO A 294 27.02 16.23 -17.72
CA PRO A 294 26.53 15.55 -16.54
C PRO A 294 27.45 14.42 -16.07
N ASP A 295 27.83 14.44 -14.81
CA ASP A 295 28.70 13.43 -14.17
C ASP A 295 27.92 12.38 -13.39
N TYR A 296 26.59 12.56 -13.24
CA TYR A 296 25.71 11.61 -12.55
C TYR A 296 24.35 11.49 -13.22
N ALA A 297 23.85 10.26 -13.26
CA ALA A 297 22.45 9.97 -13.58
C ALA A 297 21.95 8.79 -12.73
N LEU A 298 20.67 8.81 -12.36
CA LEU A 298 19.97 7.72 -11.69
C LEU A 298 18.75 7.32 -12.55
N MET A 299 18.67 6.04 -12.84
CA MET A 299 17.57 5.40 -13.58
C MET A 299 16.92 4.35 -12.67
N GLN A 300 15.59 4.37 -12.62
CA GLN A 300 14.80 3.44 -11.80
C GLN A 300 13.70 2.76 -12.64
#